data_0f171e88ff7f26e52fd9f7b503df3c5a
#
_entry.id   0f171e88ff7f26e52fd9f7b503df3c5a
#
_cell.length_a   1.000
_cell.length_b   1.000
_cell.length_c   1.000
_cell.angle_alpha   90.00
_cell.angle_beta   90.00
_cell.angle_gamma   90.00
#
_symmetry.space_group_name_H-M   'P 1'
#
loop_
_entity.id
_entity.type
_entity.pdbx_description
1 polymer ?
#
loop_
_entity_poly.entity_id
_entity_poly.type
_entity_poly.pdbx_seq_one_letter_code
_entity_poly.pdbx_strand_id
1 'polypeptide(L)'
;KKLKKENISTFINENEILLFFSPQSRGVTKGIISLIRQAEHSIDVSIFFLTHNKISKELVFAHERGVKVRVILDATAAKNGYSKHNYLRKHGIDVKVENWGGKMHMKAAVFDKKHVVVGSMNWTKAGEQKNDENTIIIKNSPKHANQLFFFFEEMWNSIPARWLQEDPNPESKESGISCYDLIDNDFDKIIDSDEMEC
;
A
#
# COMPACT_ATOMS: atom_id res chain seq x y z
N LYS A 1 14.16 4.88 29.95
CA LYS A 1 14.42 6.16 29.21
C LYS A 1 13.31 6.29 28.15
N LYS A 2 12.41 7.28 28.27
CA LYS A 2 11.46 7.61 27.19
C LYS A 2 12.29 8.09 26.00
N LEU A 3 12.24 7.39 24.89
CA LEU A 3 12.80 7.86 23.64
C LEU A 3 12.18 9.22 23.28
N LYS A 4 12.99 10.16 22.83
CA LYS A 4 12.50 11.47 22.38
C LYS A 4 11.59 11.28 21.16
N LYS A 5 10.45 11.97 21.17
CA LYS A 5 9.42 11.92 20.11
C LYS A 5 9.76 12.81 18.92
N GLU A 6 10.99 12.80 18.45
CA GLU A 6 11.42 13.67 17.36
C GLU A 6 11.41 12.91 16.05
N ASN A 7 10.75 13.47 15.05
CA ASN A 7 10.91 13.03 13.67
C ASN A 7 12.32 13.44 13.23
N ILE A 8 13.02 12.54 12.58
CA ILE A 8 14.36 12.84 12.05
C ILE A 8 14.16 13.35 10.63
N SER A 9 14.64 14.56 10.37
CA SER A 9 14.74 15.11 9.02
C SER A 9 16.21 15.33 8.69
N THR A 10 16.63 14.88 7.52
CA THR A 10 17.99 15.08 7.02
C THR A 10 17.96 15.26 5.51
N PHE A 11 19.07 15.79 4.97
CA PHE A 11 19.28 15.88 3.54
C PHE A 11 20.43 14.98 3.13
N ILE A 12 20.23 14.20 2.08
CA ILE A 12 21.29 13.44 1.42
C ILE A 12 21.31 13.92 -0.04
N ASN A 13 22.39 14.59 -0.43
CA ASN A 13 22.44 15.42 -1.63
C ASN A 13 21.29 16.44 -1.59
N GLU A 14 20.46 16.54 -2.59
CA GLU A 14 19.32 17.49 -2.64
C GLU A 14 18.00 16.88 -2.16
N ASN A 15 18.01 15.60 -1.68
CA ASN A 15 16.80 14.91 -1.26
C ASN A 15 16.52 15.15 0.22
N GLU A 16 15.32 15.60 0.55
CA GLU A 16 14.84 15.65 1.93
C GLU A 16 14.36 14.26 2.34
N ILE A 17 14.92 13.72 3.42
CA ILE A 17 14.56 12.42 3.99
C ILE A 17 13.94 12.64 5.35
N LEU A 18 12.70 12.18 5.54
CA LEU A 18 11.97 12.19 6.79
C LEU A 18 11.85 10.75 7.30
N LEU A 19 12.25 10.52 8.53
CA LEU A 19 12.19 9.22 9.17
C LEU A 19 11.24 9.27 10.37
N PHE A 20 10.29 8.35 10.39
CA PHE A 20 9.28 8.21 11.43
C PHE A 20 9.36 6.82 12.07
N PHE A 21 9.16 6.77 13.39
CA PHE A 21 9.03 5.54 14.16
C PHE A 21 7.70 5.57 14.92
N SER A 22 6.72 4.78 14.51
CA SER A 22 5.46 4.64 15.24
C SER A 22 5.63 3.72 16.45
N PRO A 23 4.87 3.91 17.51
CA PRO A 23 3.93 5.01 17.78
C PRO A 23 4.62 6.25 18.37
N GLN A 24 5.96 6.25 18.49
CA GLN A 24 6.71 7.29 19.18
C GLN A 24 6.78 8.59 18.40
N SER A 25 7.00 8.51 17.08
CA SER A 25 6.98 9.64 16.16
C SER A 25 5.57 9.93 15.69
N ARG A 26 4.98 10.99 16.19
CA ARG A 26 3.68 11.47 15.69
C ARG A 26 3.88 12.25 14.39
N GLY A 27 3.04 11.98 13.38
CA GLY A 27 3.04 12.81 12.17
C GLY A 27 3.27 12.06 10.88
N VAL A 28 3.54 10.75 10.91
CA VAL A 28 3.69 9.94 9.69
C VAL A 28 2.46 10.06 8.77
N THR A 29 1.26 9.90 9.30
CA THR A 29 0.00 10.10 8.54
C THR A 29 -0.11 11.51 7.98
N LYS A 30 0.31 12.55 8.73
CA LYS A 30 0.33 13.93 8.22
C LYS A 30 1.32 14.10 7.08
N GLY A 31 2.48 13.46 7.16
CA GLY A 31 3.48 13.46 6.09
C GLY A 31 2.96 12.82 4.81
N ILE A 32 2.34 11.65 4.91
CA ILE A 32 1.71 10.96 3.78
C ILE A 32 0.58 11.81 3.19
N ILE A 33 -0.33 12.33 4.02
CA ILE A 33 -1.43 13.20 3.58
C ILE A 33 -0.89 14.46 2.89
N SER A 34 0.19 15.04 3.38
CA SER A 34 0.81 16.21 2.73
C SER A 34 1.26 15.89 1.31
N LEU A 35 1.88 14.71 1.07
CA LEU A 35 2.26 14.29 -0.28
C LEU A 35 1.04 14.03 -1.17
N ILE A 36 -0.01 13.38 -0.65
CA ILE A 36 -1.26 13.17 -1.39
C ILE A 36 -1.88 14.50 -1.83
N ARG A 37 -1.89 15.49 -0.96
CA ARG A 37 -2.45 16.83 -1.27
C ARG A 37 -1.62 17.62 -2.27
N GLN A 38 -0.29 17.41 -2.28
CA GLN A 38 0.65 18.09 -3.17
C GLN A 38 0.78 17.40 -4.52
N ALA A 39 0.35 16.16 -4.65
CA ALA A 39 0.39 15.43 -5.91
C ALA A 39 -0.47 16.11 -6.98
N GLU A 40 0.12 16.31 -8.17
CA GLU A 40 -0.49 16.99 -9.32
C GLU A 40 -0.79 16.03 -10.47
N HIS A 41 -0.06 14.91 -10.57
CA HIS A 41 -0.13 14.02 -11.73
C HIS A 41 -0.51 12.59 -11.38
N SER A 42 0.20 11.95 -10.44
CA SER A 42 0.00 10.53 -10.14
C SER A 42 0.31 10.15 -8.70
N ILE A 43 -0.42 9.16 -8.21
CA ILE A 43 -0.18 8.48 -6.94
C ILE A 43 -0.31 6.98 -7.19
N ASP A 44 0.77 6.24 -7.01
CA ASP A 44 0.84 4.79 -7.17
C ASP A 44 1.17 4.15 -5.82
N VAL A 45 0.29 3.29 -5.30
CA VAL A 45 0.37 2.73 -3.95
C VAL A 45 0.39 1.21 -4.01
N SER A 46 1.40 0.57 -3.40
CA SER A 46 1.43 -0.87 -3.11
C SER A 46 1.36 -1.04 -1.60
N ILE A 47 0.26 -1.60 -1.10
CA ILE A 47 -0.01 -1.62 0.34
C ILE A 47 -0.68 -2.90 0.79
N PHE A 48 -0.11 -3.57 1.81
CA PHE A 48 -0.71 -4.76 2.39
C PHE A 48 -2.08 -4.46 3.03
N PHE A 49 -2.14 -3.60 4.06
CA PHE A 49 -3.39 -3.16 4.67
C PHE A 49 -3.64 -1.66 4.49
N LEU A 50 -4.81 -1.33 3.95
CA LEU A 50 -5.33 0.04 3.84
C LEU A 50 -6.70 0.13 4.53
N THR A 51 -6.72 0.54 5.79
CA THR A 51 -7.96 0.74 6.57
C THR A 51 -8.10 2.15 7.13
N HIS A 52 -7.10 3.04 6.87
CA HIS A 52 -7.03 4.37 7.45
C HIS A 52 -7.97 5.35 6.75
N ASN A 53 -9.08 5.73 7.40
CA ASN A 53 -10.13 6.56 6.83
C ASN A 53 -9.63 7.90 6.28
N LYS A 54 -8.70 8.60 6.97
CA LYS A 54 -8.22 9.91 6.51
C LYS A 54 -7.39 9.78 5.24
N ILE A 55 -6.46 8.79 5.19
CA ILE A 55 -5.64 8.57 3.99
C ILE A 55 -6.53 8.23 2.81
N SER A 56 -7.48 7.30 2.98
CA SER A 56 -8.39 6.90 1.89
C SER A 56 -9.25 8.06 1.37
N LYS A 57 -9.73 8.94 2.24
CA LYS A 57 -10.46 10.16 1.82
C LYS A 57 -9.57 11.14 1.05
N GLU A 58 -8.32 11.32 1.47
CA GLU A 58 -7.39 12.21 0.75
C GLU A 58 -7.00 11.65 -0.63
N LEU A 59 -6.89 10.31 -0.78
CA LEU A 59 -6.71 9.69 -2.09
C LEU A 59 -7.91 9.95 -3.01
N VAL A 60 -9.14 9.89 -2.48
CA VAL A 60 -10.35 10.27 -3.23
C VAL A 60 -10.30 11.72 -3.63
N PHE A 61 -9.99 12.65 -2.72
CA PHE A 61 -9.87 14.07 -3.05
C PHE A 61 -8.76 14.36 -4.08
N ALA A 62 -7.65 13.61 -4.06
CA ALA A 62 -6.63 13.71 -5.08
C ALA A 62 -7.17 13.27 -6.45
N HIS A 63 -7.90 12.16 -6.50
CA HIS A 63 -8.54 11.67 -7.72
C HIS A 63 -9.57 12.66 -8.26
N GLU A 64 -10.42 13.24 -7.41
CA GLU A 64 -11.40 14.28 -7.78
C GLU A 64 -10.73 15.56 -8.33
N ARG A 65 -9.48 15.85 -7.94
CA ARG A 65 -8.67 16.93 -8.53
C ARG A 65 -8.07 16.58 -9.90
N GLY A 66 -8.25 15.35 -10.39
CA GLY A 66 -7.70 14.89 -11.66
C GLY A 66 -6.36 14.16 -11.54
N VAL A 67 -5.87 13.88 -10.33
CA VAL A 67 -4.67 13.07 -10.12
C VAL A 67 -4.97 11.61 -10.44
N LYS A 68 -4.12 10.95 -11.24
CA LYS A 68 -4.23 9.52 -11.52
C LYS A 68 -3.83 8.74 -10.27
N VAL A 69 -4.80 8.13 -9.59
CA VAL A 69 -4.55 7.31 -8.39
C VAL A 69 -4.73 5.84 -8.72
N ARG A 70 -3.73 5.01 -8.39
CA ARG A 70 -3.79 3.55 -8.53
C ARG A 70 -3.32 2.88 -7.23
N VAL A 71 -3.96 1.78 -6.87
CA VAL A 71 -3.62 1.03 -5.66
C VAL A 71 -3.52 -0.46 -5.99
N ILE A 72 -2.45 -1.11 -5.54
CA ILE A 72 -2.36 -2.57 -5.46
C ILE A 72 -2.54 -2.95 -4.00
N LEU A 73 -3.48 -3.86 -3.73
CA LEU A 73 -3.79 -4.38 -2.41
C LEU A 73 -3.62 -5.89 -2.39
N ASP A 74 -3.17 -6.41 -1.27
CA ASP A 74 -3.08 -7.85 -1.00
C ASP A 74 -4.47 -8.51 -0.92
N ALA A 75 -4.62 -9.73 -1.46
CA ALA A 75 -5.88 -10.46 -1.49
C ALA A 75 -6.41 -10.80 -0.10
N THR A 76 -5.55 -11.23 0.81
CA THR A 76 -5.93 -11.50 2.22
C THR A 76 -6.42 -10.23 2.91
N ALA A 77 -5.75 -9.10 2.62
CA ALA A 77 -6.14 -7.81 3.18
C ALA A 77 -7.47 -7.30 2.59
N ALA A 78 -7.79 -7.64 1.35
CA ALA A 78 -9.07 -7.31 0.72
C ALA A 78 -10.25 -8.02 1.41
N LYS A 79 -10.08 -9.28 1.84
CA LYS A 79 -11.10 -10.01 2.62
C LYS A 79 -11.42 -9.37 3.98
N ASN A 80 -10.57 -8.48 4.50
CA ASN A 80 -10.80 -7.80 5.77
C ASN A 80 -11.95 -6.79 5.66
N GLY A 81 -13.00 -6.92 6.47
CA GLY A 81 -14.19 -6.07 6.44
C GLY A 81 -13.94 -4.56 6.69
N TYR A 82 -12.75 -4.17 7.15
CA TYR A 82 -12.34 -2.77 7.33
C TYR A 82 -11.54 -2.22 6.15
N SER A 83 -11.17 -3.06 5.18
CA SER A 83 -10.41 -2.67 3.98
C SER A 83 -11.13 -1.56 3.20
N LYS A 84 -10.34 -0.63 2.62
CA LYS A 84 -10.87 0.54 1.91
C LYS A 84 -10.88 0.39 0.40
N HIS A 85 -10.50 -0.76 -0.14
CA HIS A 85 -10.43 -0.98 -1.59
C HIS A 85 -11.79 -0.71 -2.28
N ASN A 86 -12.89 -1.28 -1.75
CA ASN A 86 -14.22 -1.06 -2.29
C ASN A 86 -14.71 0.40 -2.14
N TYR A 87 -14.30 1.08 -1.05
CA TYR A 87 -14.56 2.51 -0.91
C TYR A 87 -13.84 3.31 -2.01
N LEU A 88 -12.57 3.00 -2.29
CA LEU A 88 -11.80 3.67 -3.34
C LEU A 88 -12.37 3.39 -4.74
N ARG A 89 -12.67 2.12 -5.06
CA ARG A 89 -13.31 1.72 -6.33
C ARG A 89 -14.63 2.46 -6.56
N LYS A 90 -15.47 2.57 -5.54
CA LYS A 90 -16.75 3.30 -5.60
C LYS A 90 -16.57 4.79 -5.96
N HIS A 91 -15.41 5.37 -5.68
CA HIS A 91 -15.07 6.75 -6.02
C HIS A 91 -14.20 6.85 -7.28
N GLY A 92 -14.16 5.83 -8.12
CA GLY A 92 -13.50 5.85 -9.42
C GLY A 92 -11.99 5.61 -9.39
N ILE A 93 -11.42 5.26 -8.23
CA ILE A 93 -9.99 4.94 -8.14
C ILE A 93 -9.75 3.50 -8.59
N ASP A 94 -8.76 3.31 -9.45
CA ASP A 94 -8.32 2.00 -9.90
C ASP A 94 -7.62 1.25 -8.75
N VAL A 95 -8.25 0.19 -8.25
CA VAL A 95 -7.66 -0.69 -7.23
C VAL A 95 -7.62 -2.11 -7.77
N LYS A 96 -6.44 -2.62 -8.01
CA LYS A 96 -6.21 -4.05 -8.27
C LYS A 96 -5.92 -4.78 -6.97
N VAL A 97 -6.59 -5.91 -6.78
CA VAL A 97 -6.25 -6.87 -5.75
C VAL A 97 -5.39 -7.93 -6.41
N GLU A 98 -4.22 -8.19 -5.85
CA GLU A 98 -3.30 -9.18 -6.41
C GLU A 98 -3.80 -10.61 -6.17
N ASN A 99 -3.36 -11.55 -7.02
CA ASN A 99 -3.82 -12.94 -7.02
C ASN A 99 -2.67 -13.97 -7.08
N TRP A 100 -1.46 -13.56 -6.79
CA TRP A 100 -0.32 -14.47 -6.75
C TRP A 100 -0.15 -15.15 -5.39
N GLY A 101 0.68 -16.21 -5.34
CA GLY A 101 1.03 -16.90 -4.10
C GLY A 101 1.84 -16.02 -3.16
N GLY A 102 1.72 -16.26 -1.87
CA GLY A 102 2.34 -15.47 -0.84
C GLY A 102 1.59 -14.17 -0.56
N LYS A 103 2.29 -13.18 -0.06
CA LYS A 103 1.70 -11.89 0.36
C LYS A 103 2.35 -10.72 -0.36
N MET A 104 1.57 -9.85 -0.96
CA MET A 104 2.03 -8.54 -1.37
C MET A 104 2.21 -7.66 -0.13
N HIS A 105 3.33 -7.86 0.57
CA HIS A 105 3.54 -7.26 1.89
C HIS A 105 4.20 -5.88 1.86
N MET A 106 4.21 -5.19 0.72
CA MET A 106 4.76 -3.85 0.59
C MET A 106 3.92 -2.81 1.34
N LYS A 107 4.57 -1.74 1.75
CA LYS A 107 3.97 -0.50 2.23
C LYS A 107 4.76 0.63 1.59
N ALA A 108 4.43 0.87 0.31
CA ALA A 108 5.17 1.76 -0.55
C ALA A 108 4.23 2.62 -1.38
N ALA A 109 4.64 3.84 -1.67
CA ALA A 109 3.92 4.73 -2.57
C ALA A 109 4.88 5.67 -3.32
N VAL A 110 4.50 5.99 -4.55
CA VAL A 110 5.18 6.97 -5.41
C VAL A 110 4.21 8.11 -5.70
N PHE A 111 4.68 9.34 -5.59
CA PHE A 111 3.92 10.55 -5.88
C PHE A 111 4.63 11.33 -6.98
N ASP A 112 3.95 11.58 -8.09
CA ASP A 112 4.43 12.32 -9.26
C ASP A 112 5.78 11.85 -9.83
N LYS A 113 6.12 10.56 -9.63
CA LYS A 113 7.46 10.00 -9.93
C LYS A 113 8.61 10.81 -9.34
N LYS A 114 8.35 11.48 -8.23
CA LYS A 114 9.25 12.44 -7.60
C LYS A 114 9.46 12.20 -6.11
N HIS A 115 8.44 11.73 -5.40
CA HIS A 115 8.50 11.46 -3.98
C HIS A 115 8.18 10.01 -3.69
N VAL A 116 8.77 9.47 -2.62
CA VAL A 116 8.63 8.06 -2.23
C VAL A 116 8.25 7.97 -0.76
N VAL A 117 7.35 7.07 -0.45
CA VAL A 117 7.07 6.59 0.91
C VAL A 117 7.33 5.10 0.93
N VAL A 118 8.15 4.62 1.88
CA VAL A 118 8.43 3.21 2.09
C VAL A 118 8.58 2.92 3.57
N GLY A 119 8.30 1.69 3.99
CA GLY A 119 8.51 1.28 5.38
C GLY A 119 7.75 0.00 5.75
N SER A 120 7.65 -0.25 7.06
CA SER A 120 6.90 -1.39 7.58
C SER A 120 5.43 -1.05 7.88
N MET A 121 5.09 0.25 8.01
CA MET A 121 3.80 0.69 8.49
C MET A 121 2.67 0.46 7.48
N ASN A 122 1.75 -0.42 7.83
CA ASN A 122 0.46 -0.49 7.15
C ASN A 122 -0.32 0.83 7.32
N TRP A 123 -1.05 1.23 6.30
CA TRP A 123 -1.86 2.47 6.39
C TRP A 123 -3.14 2.21 7.17
N THR A 124 -2.95 1.96 8.44
CA THR A 124 -3.98 1.66 9.44
C THR A 124 -3.81 2.55 10.66
N LYS A 125 -4.88 2.69 11.44
CA LYS A 125 -4.80 3.41 12.71
C LYS A 125 -3.90 2.69 13.73
N ALA A 126 -3.83 1.35 13.68
CA ALA A 126 -2.95 0.57 14.53
C ALA A 126 -1.47 0.79 14.16
N GLY A 127 -1.13 0.78 12.86
CA GLY A 127 0.22 1.07 12.38
C GLY A 127 0.71 2.45 12.82
N GLU A 128 -0.15 3.47 12.79
CA GLU A 128 0.21 4.81 13.24
C GLU A 128 0.39 4.93 14.77
N GLN A 129 -0.47 4.25 15.56
CA GLN A 129 -0.67 4.60 16.97
C GLN A 129 -0.31 3.51 17.97
N LYS A 130 -0.12 2.27 17.53
CA LYS A 130 0.06 1.12 18.42
C LYS A 130 1.29 0.27 18.11
N ASN A 131 1.54 0.01 16.82
CA ASN A 131 2.61 -0.89 16.40
C ASN A 131 3.95 -0.17 16.38
N ASP A 132 5.02 -0.92 16.63
CA ASP A 132 6.38 -0.46 16.39
C ASP A 132 6.69 -0.59 14.89
N GLU A 133 6.66 0.53 14.20
CA GLU A 133 6.83 0.61 12.74
C GLU A 133 7.84 1.69 12.37
N ASN A 134 8.41 1.56 11.19
CA ASN A 134 9.19 2.62 10.56
C ASN A 134 8.54 3.09 9.26
N THR A 135 8.73 4.35 8.94
CA THR A 135 8.35 4.92 7.64
C THR A 135 9.38 5.95 7.22
N ILE A 136 9.81 5.86 5.97
CA ILE A 136 10.72 6.79 5.34
C ILE A 136 9.95 7.52 4.25
N ILE A 137 10.02 8.84 4.25
CA ILE A 137 9.57 9.69 3.17
C ILE A 137 10.81 10.31 2.52
N ILE A 138 10.98 10.09 1.22
CA ILE A 138 12.06 10.68 0.43
C ILE A 138 11.43 11.66 -0.55
N LYS A 139 11.77 12.94 -0.41
CA LYS A 139 11.25 13.99 -1.29
C LYS A 139 12.29 14.39 -2.34
N ASN A 140 11.80 14.81 -3.50
CA ASN A 140 12.60 15.30 -4.62
C ASN A 140 13.65 14.31 -5.10
N SER A 141 13.30 13.03 -5.18
CA SER A 141 14.18 11.94 -5.57
C SER A 141 13.66 11.18 -6.81
N PRO A 142 13.67 11.77 -8.01
CA PRO A 142 13.14 11.15 -9.22
C PRO A 142 13.80 9.79 -9.52
N LYS A 143 15.08 9.63 -9.21
CA LYS A 143 15.81 8.38 -9.42
C LYS A 143 15.15 7.21 -8.64
N HIS A 144 14.95 7.36 -7.32
CA HIS A 144 14.36 6.32 -6.49
C HIS A 144 12.85 6.18 -6.76
N ALA A 145 12.18 7.30 -7.03
CA ALA A 145 10.76 7.29 -7.39
C ALA A 145 10.51 6.53 -8.70
N ASN A 146 11.34 6.70 -9.74
CA ASN A 146 11.22 5.95 -10.98
C ASN A 146 11.52 4.45 -10.79
N GLN A 147 12.53 4.07 -9.99
CA GLN A 147 12.80 2.66 -9.70
C GLN A 147 11.59 1.98 -9.04
N LEU A 148 11.00 2.60 -8.02
CA LEU A 148 9.82 2.07 -7.36
C LEU A 148 8.59 2.08 -8.28
N PHE A 149 8.45 3.11 -9.12
CA PHE A 149 7.39 3.19 -10.12
C PHE A 149 7.48 2.06 -11.15
N PHE A 150 8.66 1.75 -11.68
CA PHE A 150 8.84 0.61 -12.60
C PHE A 150 8.44 -0.71 -11.95
N PHE A 151 8.83 -0.92 -10.70
CA PHE A 151 8.43 -2.11 -9.96
C PHE A 151 6.90 -2.17 -9.75
N PHE A 152 6.27 -1.03 -9.44
CA PHE A 152 4.82 -0.92 -9.39
C PHE A 152 4.17 -1.26 -10.73
N GLU A 153 4.69 -0.75 -11.85
CA GLU A 153 4.16 -1.04 -13.20
C GLU A 153 4.25 -2.53 -13.53
N GLU A 154 5.35 -3.19 -13.20
CA GLU A 154 5.49 -4.64 -13.41
C GLU A 154 4.43 -5.41 -12.63
N MET A 155 4.25 -5.12 -11.34
CA MET A 155 3.19 -5.72 -10.53
C MET A 155 1.80 -5.38 -11.09
N TRP A 156 1.55 -4.12 -11.42
CA TRP A 156 0.27 -3.67 -11.95
C TRP A 156 -0.13 -4.40 -13.23
N ASN A 157 0.83 -4.59 -14.13
CA ASN A 157 0.59 -5.24 -15.42
C ASN A 157 0.48 -6.77 -15.30
N SER A 158 1.09 -7.37 -14.27
CA SER A 158 0.96 -8.81 -14.00
C SER A 158 -0.41 -9.19 -13.43
N ILE A 159 -1.09 -8.25 -12.74
CA ILE A 159 -2.41 -8.50 -12.16
C ILE A 159 -3.50 -8.35 -13.25
N PRO A 160 -4.34 -9.36 -13.49
CA PRO A 160 -5.43 -9.30 -14.46
C PRO A 160 -6.36 -8.10 -14.26
N ALA A 161 -6.89 -7.56 -15.38
CA ALA A 161 -7.77 -6.39 -15.34
C ALA A 161 -9.11 -6.65 -14.61
N ARG A 162 -9.58 -7.90 -14.57
CA ARG A 162 -10.79 -8.27 -13.82
C ARG A 162 -10.71 -7.93 -12.34
N TRP A 163 -9.52 -7.98 -11.75
CA TRP A 163 -9.27 -7.66 -10.34
C TRP A 163 -9.33 -6.15 -10.02
N LEU A 164 -9.70 -5.31 -10.99
CA LEU A 164 -10.15 -3.94 -10.74
C LEU A 164 -11.55 -3.87 -10.12
N GLN A 165 -12.40 -4.87 -10.38
CA GLN A 165 -13.81 -4.86 -9.97
C GLN A 165 -14.15 -5.97 -8.98
N GLU A 166 -13.40 -7.07 -9.05
CA GLU A 166 -13.59 -8.27 -8.23
C GLU A 166 -12.37 -8.48 -7.34
N ASP A 167 -12.51 -9.29 -6.32
CA ASP A 167 -11.41 -9.69 -5.45
C ASP A 167 -11.12 -11.17 -5.69
N PRO A 168 -9.86 -11.55 -5.95
CA PRO A 168 -9.48 -12.95 -6.07
C PRO A 168 -9.61 -13.66 -4.73
N ASN A 169 -9.87 -14.95 -4.78
CA ASN A 169 -9.61 -15.81 -3.64
C ASN A 169 -8.13 -16.23 -3.67
N PRO A 170 -7.32 -15.93 -2.64
CA PRO A 170 -5.88 -16.15 -2.69
C PRO A 170 -5.47 -17.63 -2.82
N GLU A 171 -6.35 -18.56 -2.50
CA GLU A 171 -6.10 -20.02 -2.56
C GLU A 171 -7.03 -20.76 -3.52
N SER A 172 -7.52 -20.08 -4.55
CA SER A 172 -8.33 -20.67 -5.61
C SER A 172 -7.50 -20.95 -6.87
N LYS A 173 -8.08 -21.73 -7.80
CA LYS A 173 -7.50 -21.94 -9.16
C LYS A 173 -7.16 -20.64 -9.88
N GLU A 174 -7.78 -19.55 -9.51
CA GLU A 174 -7.54 -18.21 -10.06
C GLU A 174 -6.24 -17.59 -9.54
N SER A 175 -5.75 -18.08 -8.40
CA SER A 175 -4.49 -17.64 -7.79
C SER A 175 -3.26 -18.39 -8.32
N GLY A 176 -3.44 -19.31 -9.27
CA GLY A 176 -2.36 -20.01 -9.94
C GLY A 176 -1.55 -20.89 -8.98
N ILE A 177 -0.27 -20.55 -8.78
CA ILE A 177 0.66 -21.38 -7.98
C ILE A 177 0.23 -21.47 -6.51
N SER A 178 -0.40 -20.45 -5.94
CA SER A 178 -0.80 -20.46 -4.54
C SER A 178 -1.85 -21.53 -4.20
N CYS A 179 -2.53 -22.06 -5.21
CA CYS A 179 -3.46 -23.17 -5.05
C CYS A 179 -2.79 -24.53 -4.82
N TYR A 180 -1.47 -24.61 -4.97
CA TYR A 180 -0.72 -25.88 -4.93
C TYR A 180 0.61 -25.79 -4.17
N ASP A 181 0.85 -24.71 -3.45
CA ASP A 181 2.14 -24.52 -2.76
C ASP A 181 2.17 -25.09 -1.34
N LEU A 182 1.08 -25.70 -0.88
CA LEU A 182 0.90 -26.30 0.44
C LEU A 182 1.06 -25.30 1.60
N ILE A 183 0.73 -24.04 1.35
CA ILE A 183 0.78 -22.96 2.34
C ILE A 183 -0.62 -22.40 2.54
N ASP A 184 -1.12 -22.36 3.77
CA ASP A 184 -2.34 -21.63 4.13
C ASP A 184 -2.14 -20.12 3.87
N ASN A 185 -2.44 -19.68 2.64
CA ASN A 185 -2.17 -18.31 2.17
C ASN A 185 -3.19 -17.28 2.67
N ASP A 186 -4.37 -17.69 3.06
CA ASP A 186 -5.42 -16.79 3.58
C ASP A 186 -5.64 -16.87 5.10
N PHE A 187 -4.91 -17.79 5.76
CA PHE A 187 -4.92 -18.00 7.20
C PHE A 187 -6.26 -18.48 7.77
N ASP A 188 -7.00 -19.25 7.00
CA ASP A 188 -8.25 -19.88 7.47
C ASP A 188 -8.02 -21.23 8.16
N LYS A 189 -6.76 -21.74 8.13
CA LYS A 189 -6.28 -23.01 8.71
C LYS A 189 -6.57 -24.25 7.85
N ILE A 190 -6.91 -24.06 6.61
CA ILE A 190 -7.02 -25.12 5.61
C ILE A 190 -5.86 -24.91 4.62
N ILE A 191 -5.19 -25.97 4.25
CA ILE A 191 -4.12 -25.92 3.25
C ILE A 191 -4.74 -26.10 1.87
N ASP A 192 -4.22 -25.43 0.86
CA ASP A 192 -4.68 -25.40 -0.53
C ASP A 192 -5.22 -26.72 -1.08
N SER A 193 -4.49 -27.82 -0.84
CA SER A 193 -4.87 -29.13 -1.35
C SER A 193 -6.16 -29.69 -0.75
N ASP A 194 -6.60 -29.14 0.37
CA ASP A 194 -7.80 -29.54 1.11
C ASP A 194 -8.98 -28.60 0.84
N GLU A 195 -8.75 -27.50 0.11
CA GLU A 195 -9.82 -26.62 -0.32
C GLU A 195 -10.58 -27.13 -1.55
N MET A 196 -11.89 -27.08 -1.50
CA MET A 196 -12.74 -27.52 -2.63
C MET A 196 -12.59 -26.60 -3.87
N GLU A 197 -12.03 -25.42 -3.71
CA GLU A 197 -11.84 -24.45 -4.79
C GLU A 197 -10.52 -24.64 -5.55
N CYS A 198 -9.57 -25.38 -4.98
CA CYS A 198 -8.38 -25.87 -5.64
C CYS A 198 -8.58 -27.23 -6.24
#